data_c049fb9c0d479bee3a834771659fd0a5
#
_entry.id   c049fb9c0d479bee3a834771659fd0a5
#
_cell.length_a   1.000
_cell.length_b   1.000
_cell.length_c   1.000
_cell.angle_alpha   90.00
_cell.angle_beta   90.00
_cell.angle_gamma   90.00
#
_symmetry.space_group_name_H-M   'P 1'
#
loop_
_entity.id
_entity.type
_entity.pdbx_description
1 polymer ?
#
loop_
_entity_poly.entity_id
_entity_poly.type
_entity_poly.pdbx_seq_one_letter_code
_entity_poly.pdbx_strand_id
1 'polypeptide(L)'
;YTQDVLTASLLTLVEAENSTLLWLLPLLTDETFRRQITSKVKDRMALGPFWEQFEALRDTEKRSQISPVLNKLRQLTLRPGLRNILGQAKPKFSLTDLFYKRKVVLVPLNKGLTGGESARLLGSLIVGLTWTLALSRAGIPAEKRHIVSIFIDELQDYLSLPTDLSDALAQARGLGVGLTLAHQYRDQLPINIRSG
;
A
#
# COMPACT_ATOMS: atom_id res chain seq x y z
N TYR A 1 -11.43 12.86 9.91
CA TYR A 1 -10.77 12.39 11.16
C TYR A 1 -10.18 10.99 11.03
N THR A 2 -10.93 9.96 10.65
CA THR A 2 -10.40 8.58 10.52
C THR A 2 -9.28 8.50 9.47
N GLN A 3 -9.44 9.18 8.36
CA GLN A 3 -8.43 9.27 7.31
C GLN A 3 -7.19 10.02 7.80
N ASP A 4 -7.37 11.11 8.55
CA ASP A 4 -6.28 11.92 9.09
C ASP A 4 -5.45 11.11 10.09
N VAL A 5 -6.12 10.37 11.00
CA VAL A 5 -5.47 9.47 11.95
C VAL A 5 -4.63 8.42 11.23
N LEU A 6 -5.17 7.79 10.19
CA LEU A 6 -4.44 6.79 9.41
C LEU A 6 -3.26 7.42 8.67
N THR A 7 -3.48 8.56 8.02
CA THR A 7 -2.43 9.27 7.26
C THR A 7 -1.29 9.71 8.17
N ALA A 8 -1.59 10.39 9.28
CA ALA A 8 -0.56 10.82 10.23
C ALA A 8 0.20 9.63 10.83
N SER A 9 -0.50 8.53 11.14
CA SER A 9 0.13 7.33 11.66
C SER A 9 1.08 6.69 10.64
N LEU A 10 0.66 6.59 9.37
CA LEU A 10 1.51 6.05 8.31
C LEU A 10 2.73 6.92 8.05
N LEU A 11 2.56 8.25 7.98
CA LEU A 11 3.68 9.19 7.82
C LEU A 11 4.66 9.09 8.98
N THR A 12 4.16 8.99 10.22
CA THR A 12 4.98 8.76 11.42
C THR A 12 5.81 7.48 11.31
N LEU A 13 5.19 6.38 10.83
CA LEU A 13 5.89 5.12 10.65
C LEU A 13 6.92 5.16 9.52
N VAL A 14 6.67 5.92 8.45
CA VAL A 14 7.65 6.11 7.36
C VAL A 14 8.94 6.73 7.89
N GLU A 15 8.85 7.63 8.87
CA GLU A 15 10.03 8.23 9.49
C GLU A 15 10.70 7.34 10.54
N ALA A 16 9.99 6.33 11.06
CA ALA A 16 10.51 5.42 12.06
C ALA A 16 11.34 4.29 11.43
N GLU A 17 12.58 4.17 11.83
CA GLU A 17 13.47 3.11 11.34
C GLU A 17 12.94 1.71 11.64
N ASN A 18 13.06 0.80 10.67
CA ASN A 18 12.63 -0.59 10.78
C ASN A 18 11.14 -0.78 11.13
N SER A 19 10.32 0.24 10.90
CA SER A 19 8.89 0.16 11.13
C SER A 19 8.21 -0.82 10.18
N THR A 20 7.05 -1.32 10.59
CA THR A 20 6.19 -2.15 9.76
C THR A 20 4.75 -1.67 9.86
N LEU A 21 3.91 -2.06 8.92
CA LEU A 21 2.49 -1.73 8.96
C LEU A 21 1.81 -2.21 10.25
N LEU A 22 2.33 -3.28 10.88
CA LEU A 22 1.79 -3.81 12.13
C LEU A 22 2.00 -2.86 13.32
N TRP A 23 2.95 -1.93 13.23
CA TRP A 23 3.19 -0.93 14.26
C TRP A 23 2.06 0.10 14.37
N LEU A 24 1.18 0.19 13.38
CA LEU A 24 -0.03 1.01 13.47
C LEU A 24 -0.89 0.63 14.69
N LEU A 25 -0.95 -0.65 15.02
CA LEU A 25 -1.76 -1.10 16.14
C LEU A 25 -1.24 -0.54 17.47
N PRO A 26 0.01 -0.82 17.91
CA PRO A 26 0.54 -0.24 19.14
C PRO A 26 0.68 1.29 19.07
N LEU A 27 0.96 1.88 17.92
CA LEU A 27 1.02 3.34 17.78
C LEU A 27 -0.32 4.01 18.16
N LEU A 28 -1.44 3.37 17.83
CA LEU A 28 -2.78 3.91 18.12
C LEU A 28 -3.29 3.52 19.51
N THR A 29 -2.84 2.39 20.09
CA THR A 29 -3.42 1.84 21.33
C THR A 29 -2.52 1.95 22.56
N ASP A 30 -1.21 2.09 22.37
CA ASP A 30 -0.22 2.15 23.46
C ASP A 30 0.41 3.54 23.50
N GLU A 31 0.15 4.29 24.56
CA GLU A 31 0.67 5.64 24.77
C GLU A 31 2.20 5.67 24.87
N THR A 32 2.78 4.71 25.58
CA THR A 32 4.24 4.64 25.78
C THR A 32 4.94 4.39 24.45
N PHE A 33 4.48 3.41 23.68
CA PHE A 33 4.98 3.13 22.34
C PHE A 33 4.81 4.35 21.42
N ARG A 34 3.64 4.98 21.44
CA ARG A 34 3.36 6.16 20.61
C ARG A 34 4.34 7.30 20.93
N ARG A 35 4.51 7.65 22.20
CA ARG A 35 5.45 8.70 22.62
C ARG A 35 6.88 8.40 22.20
N GLN A 36 7.32 7.15 22.31
CA GLN A 36 8.65 6.72 21.89
C GLN A 36 8.86 6.92 20.38
N ILE A 37 7.85 6.63 19.55
CA ILE A 37 7.94 6.77 18.10
C ILE A 37 7.81 8.25 17.69
N THR A 38 6.82 8.96 18.21
CA THR A 38 6.57 10.37 17.86
C THR A 38 7.68 11.31 18.29
N SER A 39 8.40 11.01 19.38
CA SER A 39 9.57 11.81 19.81
C SER A 39 10.69 11.85 18.76
N LYS A 40 10.75 10.87 17.85
CA LYS A 40 11.77 10.76 16.79
C LYS A 40 11.34 11.34 15.46
N VAL A 41 10.09 11.81 15.35
CA VAL A 41 9.54 12.39 14.13
C VAL A 41 10.29 13.66 13.77
N LYS A 42 10.72 13.76 12.51
CA LYS A 42 11.45 14.90 11.95
C LYS A 42 10.52 16.00 11.47
N ASP A 43 9.41 15.62 10.84
CA ASP A 43 8.38 16.57 10.40
C ASP A 43 7.55 17.04 11.59
N ARG A 44 8.11 17.96 12.34
CA ARG A 44 7.43 18.58 13.49
C ARG A 44 6.33 19.55 13.07
N MET A 45 6.33 19.99 11.82
CA MET A 45 5.38 20.98 11.34
C MET A 45 4.02 20.36 11.05
N ALA A 46 3.97 19.18 10.42
CA ALA A 46 2.74 18.48 10.10
C ALA A 46 2.33 17.49 11.22
N LEU A 47 3.27 16.66 11.68
CA LEU A 47 2.96 15.56 12.61
C LEU A 47 2.96 15.98 14.09
N GLY A 48 3.76 17.00 14.46
CA GLY A 48 3.81 17.51 15.83
C GLY A 48 2.44 17.94 16.34
N PRO A 49 1.79 18.96 15.72
CA PRO A 49 0.47 19.45 16.13
C PRO A 49 -0.61 18.37 16.12
N PHE A 50 -0.55 17.44 15.15
CA PHE A 50 -1.49 16.33 15.10
C PHE A 50 -1.39 15.45 16.34
N TRP A 51 -0.19 15.02 16.72
CA TRP A 51 -0.01 14.15 17.88
C TRP A 51 -0.28 14.88 19.20
N GLU A 52 0.07 16.17 19.33
CA GLU A 52 -0.27 16.99 20.47
C GLU A 52 -1.78 17.08 20.64
N GLN A 53 -2.52 17.37 19.57
CA GLN A 53 -3.97 17.40 19.59
C GLN A 53 -4.57 16.02 19.93
N PHE A 54 -4.01 14.95 19.36
CA PHE A 54 -4.45 13.59 19.64
C PHE A 54 -4.25 13.23 21.12
N GLU A 55 -3.10 13.58 21.70
CA GLU A 55 -2.82 13.30 23.13
C GLU A 55 -3.74 14.12 24.07
N ALA A 56 -4.16 15.30 23.69
CA ALA A 56 -5.07 16.13 24.47
C ALA A 56 -6.52 15.62 24.48
N LEU A 57 -6.88 14.70 23.59
CA LEU A 57 -8.22 14.11 23.55
C LEU A 57 -8.50 13.25 24.78
N ARG A 58 -9.76 13.20 25.20
CA ARG A 58 -10.22 12.25 26.22
C ARG A 58 -10.19 10.82 25.68
N ASP A 59 -10.05 9.85 26.55
CA ASP A 59 -9.95 8.42 26.16
C ASP A 59 -11.15 7.96 25.32
N THR A 60 -12.34 8.45 25.62
CA THR A 60 -13.55 8.14 24.84
C THR A 60 -13.48 8.68 23.42
N GLU A 61 -12.95 9.89 23.25
CA GLU A 61 -12.77 10.54 21.96
C GLU A 61 -11.66 9.85 21.15
N LYS A 62 -10.50 9.55 21.78
CA LYS A 62 -9.44 8.74 21.17
C LYS A 62 -9.98 7.41 20.64
N ARG A 63 -10.72 6.68 21.48
CA ARG A 63 -11.32 5.38 21.10
C ARG A 63 -12.28 5.53 19.92
N SER A 64 -13.12 6.57 19.91
CA SER A 64 -14.05 6.82 18.81
C SER A 64 -13.30 7.06 17.49
N GLN A 65 -12.23 7.86 17.51
CA GLN A 65 -11.46 8.19 16.32
C GLN A 65 -10.66 7.01 15.76
N ILE A 66 -10.10 6.17 16.64
CA ILE A 66 -9.24 5.04 16.21
C ILE A 66 -10.02 3.77 15.90
N SER A 67 -11.24 3.59 16.42
CA SER A 67 -12.02 2.35 16.26
C SER A 67 -12.19 1.91 14.79
N PRO A 68 -12.55 2.79 13.84
CA PRO A 68 -12.68 2.38 12.45
C PRO A 68 -11.35 1.88 11.84
N VAL A 69 -10.23 2.53 12.19
CA VAL A 69 -8.89 2.11 11.76
C VAL A 69 -8.53 0.76 12.38
N LEU A 70 -8.73 0.60 13.68
CA LEU A 70 -8.46 -0.64 14.39
C LEU A 70 -9.26 -1.83 13.86
N ASN A 71 -10.53 -1.62 13.50
CA ASN A 71 -11.36 -2.66 12.92
C ASN A 71 -10.79 -3.16 11.57
N LYS A 72 -10.28 -2.26 10.74
CA LYS A 72 -9.60 -2.63 9.49
C LYS A 72 -8.27 -3.34 9.75
N LEU A 73 -7.46 -2.83 10.68
CA LEU A 73 -6.18 -3.44 11.03
C LEU A 73 -6.35 -4.84 11.65
N ARG A 74 -7.39 -5.07 12.45
CA ARG A 74 -7.66 -6.41 13.01
C ARG A 74 -7.89 -7.46 11.92
N GLN A 75 -8.58 -7.11 10.84
CA GLN A 75 -8.78 -8.03 9.72
C GLN A 75 -7.44 -8.48 9.11
N LEU A 76 -6.42 -7.61 9.12
CA LEU A 76 -5.07 -7.91 8.64
C LEU A 76 -4.28 -8.71 9.67
N THR A 77 -4.31 -8.28 10.94
CA THR A 77 -3.48 -8.87 12.01
C THR A 77 -3.94 -10.22 12.48
N LEU A 78 -5.24 -10.54 12.35
CA LEU A 78 -5.79 -11.85 12.68
C LEU A 78 -5.43 -12.93 11.66
N ARG A 79 -4.87 -12.58 10.50
CA ARG A 79 -4.46 -13.53 9.47
C ARG A 79 -2.95 -13.75 9.51
N PRO A 80 -2.45 -14.91 9.97
CA PRO A 80 -1.02 -15.16 10.15
C PRO A 80 -0.20 -14.91 8.87
N GLY A 81 -0.69 -15.34 7.72
CA GLY A 81 -0.02 -15.12 6.42
C GLY A 81 0.21 -13.64 6.11
N LEU A 82 -0.83 -12.80 6.25
CA LEU A 82 -0.71 -11.35 6.06
C LEU A 82 0.23 -10.71 7.08
N ARG A 83 0.08 -11.09 8.34
CA ARG A 83 0.92 -10.59 9.41
C ARG A 83 2.39 -10.88 9.17
N ASN A 84 2.73 -12.09 8.71
CA ASN A 84 4.11 -12.47 8.40
C ASN A 84 4.69 -11.70 7.20
N ILE A 85 3.86 -11.36 6.22
CA ILE A 85 4.29 -10.56 5.06
C ILE A 85 4.45 -9.09 5.45
N LEU A 86 3.41 -8.49 6.05
CA LEU A 86 3.36 -7.06 6.35
C LEU A 86 4.19 -6.66 7.60
N GLY A 87 4.59 -7.64 8.40
CA GLY A 87 5.42 -7.45 9.59
C GLY A 87 6.93 -7.52 9.35
N GLN A 88 7.37 -7.68 8.11
CA GLN A 88 8.81 -7.71 7.80
C GLN A 88 9.38 -6.30 7.74
N ALA A 89 10.24 -5.96 8.70
CA ALA A 89 10.92 -4.67 8.73
C ALA A 89 11.96 -4.52 7.60
N LYS A 90 12.54 -5.62 7.15
CA LYS A 90 13.52 -5.63 6.05
C LYS A 90 13.03 -6.55 4.94
N PRO A 91 12.64 -6.02 3.78
CA PRO A 91 12.22 -6.85 2.66
C PRO A 91 13.41 -7.67 2.13
N LYS A 92 13.16 -8.92 1.73
CA LYS A 92 14.19 -9.80 1.12
C LYS A 92 14.55 -9.40 -0.30
N PHE A 93 13.68 -8.66 -0.97
CA PHE A 93 13.92 -8.09 -2.29
C PHE A 93 13.22 -6.74 -2.41
N SER A 94 13.64 -5.92 -3.35
CA SER A 94 13.00 -4.65 -3.65
C SER A 94 12.22 -4.73 -4.95
N LEU A 95 10.99 -4.22 -4.99
CA LEU A 95 10.23 -4.10 -6.24
C LEU A 95 10.92 -3.20 -7.27
N THR A 96 11.79 -2.29 -6.85
CA THR A 96 12.62 -1.50 -7.75
C THR A 96 13.51 -2.36 -8.64
N ASP A 97 13.89 -3.55 -8.16
CA ASP A 97 14.74 -4.48 -8.91
C ASP A 97 14.08 -4.96 -10.22
N LEU A 98 12.74 -4.94 -10.31
CA LEU A 98 12.00 -5.21 -11.54
C LEU A 98 12.42 -4.24 -12.67
N PHE A 99 12.61 -2.98 -12.33
CA PHE A 99 12.88 -1.91 -13.28
C PHE A 99 14.36 -1.73 -13.60
N TYR A 100 15.24 -2.06 -12.65
CA TYR A 100 16.68 -1.77 -12.78
C TYR A 100 17.55 -3.01 -12.90
N LYS A 101 17.10 -4.19 -12.44
CA LYS A 101 17.92 -5.41 -12.43
C LYS A 101 17.37 -6.53 -13.31
N ARG A 102 16.36 -6.27 -14.14
CA ARG A 102 15.74 -7.24 -15.06
C ARG A 102 15.35 -8.56 -14.38
N LYS A 103 14.83 -8.48 -13.17
CA LYS A 103 14.35 -9.65 -12.43
C LYS A 103 12.97 -10.07 -12.88
N VAL A 104 12.70 -11.37 -12.82
CA VAL A 104 11.35 -11.92 -12.91
C VAL A 104 10.83 -12.13 -11.49
N VAL A 105 9.65 -11.59 -11.19
CA VAL A 105 8.97 -11.77 -9.90
C VAL A 105 7.64 -12.46 -10.15
N LEU A 106 7.46 -13.61 -9.53
CA LEU A 106 6.21 -14.37 -9.56
C LEU A 106 5.51 -14.19 -8.20
N VAL A 107 4.25 -13.77 -8.26
CA VAL A 107 3.44 -13.51 -7.07
C VAL A 107 2.24 -14.45 -7.05
N PRO A 108 2.35 -15.62 -6.43
CA PRO A 108 1.25 -16.58 -6.36
C PRO A 108 0.22 -16.14 -5.31
N LEU A 109 -0.85 -15.49 -5.73
CA LEU A 109 -1.96 -15.04 -4.87
C LEU A 109 -3.03 -16.13 -4.79
N ASN A 110 -2.69 -17.27 -4.21
CA ASN A 110 -3.59 -18.41 -4.08
C ASN A 110 -4.69 -18.11 -3.04
N LYS A 111 -5.92 -17.85 -3.52
CA LYS A 111 -7.09 -17.55 -2.68
C LYS A 111 -7.44 -18.68 -1.70
N GLY A 112 -7.17 -19.93 -2.09
CA GLY A 112 -7.42 -21.10 -1.22
C GLY A 112 -6.48 -21.16 -0.02
N LEU A 113 -5.24 -20.69 -0.17
CA LEU A 113 -4.25 -20.71 0.91
C LEU A 113 -4.27 -19.44 1.77
N THR A 114 -4.44 -18.27 1.15
CA THR A 114 -4.34 -16.98 1.83
C THR A 114 -5.69 -16.38 2.20
N GLY A 115 -6.77 -16.91 1.65
CA GLY A 115 -8.10 -16.31 1.72
C GLY A 115 -8.29 -15.19 0.68
N GLY A 116 -9.49 -15.12 0.09
CA GLY A 116 -9.78 -14.21 -1.02
C GLY A 116 -9.50 -12.72 -0.71
N GLU A 117 -9.88 -12.23 0.45
CA GLU A 117 -9.64 -10.83 0.84
C GLU A 117 -8.14 -10.52 1.05
N SER A 118 -7.39 -11.48 1.61
CA SER A 118 -5.93 -11.33 1.77
C SER A 118 -5.22 -11.28 0.43
N ALA A 119 -5.61 -12.15 -0.50
CA ALA A 119 -5.07 -12.17 -1.86
C ALA A 119 -5.37 -10.85 -2.59
N ARG A 120 -6.60 -10.35 -2.50
CA ARG A 120 -6.98 -9.04 -3.09
C ARG A 120 -6.16 -7.89 -2.52
N LEU A 121 -6.04 -7.82 -1.19
CA LEU A 121 -5.27 -6.76 -0.55
C LEU A 121 -3.80 -6.79 -0.97
N LEU A 122 -3.15 -7.97 -0.88
CA LEU A 122 -1.74 -8.10 -1.26
C LEU A 122 -1.54 -7.79 -2.74
N GLY A 123 -2.42 -8.28 -3.60
CA GLY A 123 -2.36 -8.00 -5.03
C GLY A 123 -2.52 -6.51 -5.33
N SER A 124 -3.51 -5.85 -4.73
CA SER A 124 -3.73 -4.41 -4.89
C SER A 124 -2.53 -3.59 -4.40
N LEU A 125 -1.94 -3.97 -3.27
CA LEU A 125 -0.73 -3.31 -2.74
C LEU A 125 0.46 -3.48 -3.69
N ILE A 126 0.70 -4.70 -4.20
CA ILE A 126 1.81 -4.98 -5.12
C ILE A 126 1.62 -4.24 -6.44
N VAL A 127 0.42 -4.28 -7.01
CA VAL A 127 0.11 -3.57 -8.25
C VAL A 127 0.27 -2.06 -8.06
N GLY A 128 -0.30 -1.50 -6.97
CA GLY A 128 -0.17 -0.08 -6.65
C GLY A 128 1.27 0.37 -6.43
N LEU A 129 2.07 -0.39 -5.68
CA LEU A 129 3.50 -0.10 -5.48
C LEU A 129 4.29 -0.20 -6.79
N THR A 130 4.03 -1.22 -7.59
CA THR A 130 4.71 -1.40 -8.89
C THR A 130 4.35 -0.25 -9.83
N TRP A 131 3.09 0.20 -9.83
CA TRP A 131 2.66 1.36 -10.59
C TRP A 131 3.31 2.66 -10.12
N THR A 132 3.38 2.90 -8.81
CA THR A 132 4.08 4.06 -8.23
C THR A 132 5.56 4.09 -8.65
N LEU A 133 6.21 2.93 -8.65
CA LEU A 133 7.58 2.80 -9.14
C LEU A 133 7.68 3.05 -10.67
N ALA A 134 6.69 2.65 -11.44
CA ALA A 134 6.62 2.97 -12.86
C ALA A 134 6.53 4.49 -13.09
N LEU A 135 5.67 5.17 -12.35
CA LEU A 135 5.51 6.63 -12.40
C LEU A 135 6.80 7.37 -12.03
N SER A 136 7.56 6.89 -11.05
CA SER A 136 8.83 7.50 -10.65
C SER A 136 9.87 7.54 -11.77
N ARG A 137 9.68 6.72 -12.82
CA ARG A 137 10.55 6.70 -14.00
C ARG A 137 10.30 7.85 -14.99
N ALA A 138 9.26 8.66 -14.79
CA ALA A 138 8.94 9.77 -15.68
C ALA A 138 10.13 10.73 -15.88
N GLY A 139 10.96 10.93 -14.84
CA GLY A 139 12.18 11.74 -14.90
C GLY A 139 13.37 11.09 -15.61
N ILE A 140 13.28 9.81 -16.01
CA ILE A 140 14.34 9.12 -16.74
C ILE A 140 14.11 9.29 -18.23
N PRO A 141 15.13 9.62 -19.05
CA PRO A 141 14.99 9.67 -20.51
C PRO A 141 14.43 8.36 -21.09
N ALA A 142 13.54 8.44 -22.07
CA ALA A 142 12.80 7.28 -22.59
C ALA A 142 13.72 6.16 -23.09
N GLU A 143 14.81 6.53 -23.76
CA GLU A 143 15.82 5.61 -24.32
C GLU A 143 16.61 4.85 -23.23
N LYS A 144 16.61 5.34 -22.00
CA LYS A 144 17.25 4.69 -20.85
C LYS A 144 16.30 3.83 -20.00
N ARG A 145 14.99 3.84 -20.35
CA ARG A 145 13.99 3.03 -19.64
C ARG A 145 13.99 1.60 -20.18
N HIS A 146 14.39 0.64 -19.36
CA HIS A 146 14.15 -0.76 -19.70
C HIS A 146 12.66 -1.07 -19.72
N ILE A 147 12.21 -1.84 -20.70
CA ILE A 147 10.83 -2.31 -20.77
C ILE A 147 10.59 -3.32 -19.66
N VAL A 148 9.51 -3.13 -18.92
CA VAL A 148 9.04 -4.04 -17.88
C VAL A 148 7.64 -4.53 -18.27
N SER A 149 7.47 -5.83 -18.38
CA SER A 149 6.18 -6.45 -18.67
C SER A 149 5.51 -6.89 -17.36
N ILE A 150 4.29 -6.47 -17.16
CA ILE A 150 3.45 -6.80 -16.01
C ILE A 150 2.26 -7.61 -16.52
N PHE A 151 2.11 -8.83 -16.01
CA PHE A 151 1.01 -9.73 -16.31
C PHE A 151 0.14 -9.82 -15.06
N ILE A 152 -1.15 -9.49 -15.21
CA ILE A 152 -2.13 -9.58 -14.12
C ILE A 152 -3.27 -10.46 -14.58
N ASP A 153 -3.36 -11.62 -13.96
CA ASP A 153 -4.51 -12.51 -14.13
C ASP A 153 -5.59 -12.15 -13.10
N GLU A 154 -6.86 -12.37 -13.43
CA GLU A 154 -8.02 -12.01 -12.59
C GLU A 154 -7.99 -10.53 -12.17
N LEU A 155 -7.75 -9.63 -13.13
CA LEU A 155 -7.57 -8.17 -12.88
C LEU A 155 -8.66 -7.57 -12.00
N GLN A 156 -9.91 -8.02 -12.14
CA GLN A 156 -11.06 -7.52 -11.36
C GLN A 156 -10.87 -7.63 -9.84
N ASP A 157 -10.02 -8.52 -9.37
CA ASP A 157 -9.72 -8.66 -7.95
C ASP A 157 -8.79 -7.56 -7.41
N TYR A 158 -8.06 -6.86 -8.28
CA TYR A 158 -6.99 -5.93 -7.92
C TYR A 158 -7.22 -4.50 -8.40
N LEU A 159 -8.44 -4.16 -8.80
CA LEU A 159 -8.80 -2.83 -9.35
C LEU A 159 -8.85 -1.70 -8.32
N SER A 160 -8.57 -1.95 -7.04
CA SER A 160 -8.44 -0.91 -6.02
C SER A 160 -7.11 -0.17 -6.17
N LEU A 161 -6.87 0.40 -7.36
CA LEU A 161 -5.68 1.18 -7.66
C LEU A 161 -5.86 2.63 -7.21
N PRO A 162 -4.78 3.31 -6.78
CA PRO A 162 -4.81 4.74 -6.47
C PRO A 162 -4.99 5.63 -7.72
N THR A 163 -4.90 5.07 -8.91
CA THR A 163 -5.02 5.74 -10.21
C THR A 163 -6.09 5.05 -11.04
N ASP A 164 -6.83 5.81 -11.85
CA ASP A 164 -7.75 5.21 -12.82
C ASP A 164 -6.95 4.29 -13.76
N LEU A 165 -7.45 3.08 -14.00
CA LEU A 165 -6.79 2.11 -14.86
C LEU A 165 -6.66 2.64 -16.30
N SER A 166 -7.61 3.45 -16.76
CA SER A 166 -7.56 4.10 -18.07
C SER A 166 -6.35 5.02 -18.20
N ASP A 167 -6.09 5.82 -17.18
CA ASP A 167 -4.93 6.70 -17.12
C ASP A 167 -3.63 5.89 -17.04
N ALA A 168 -3.66 4.80 -16.28
CA ALA A 168 -2.51 3.91 -16.17
C ALA A 168 -2.19 3.27 -17.53
N LEU A 169 -3.17 2.79 -18.27
CA LEU A 169 -3.00 2.21 -19.61
C LEU A 169 -2.46 3.24 -20.60
N ALA A 170 -3.01 4.47 -20.59
CA ALA A 170 -2.55 5.55 -21.47
C ALA A 170 -1.09 5.92 -21.22
N GLN A 171 -0.63 5.90 -19.97
CA GLN A 171 0.72 6.31 -19.57
C GLN A 171 1.75 5.19 -19.66
N ALA A 172 1.33 3.92 -19.57
CA ALA A 172 2.21 2.75 -19.44
C ALA A 172 3.30 2.72 -20.53
N ARG A 173 2.91 2.93 -21.80
CA ARG A 173 3.85 2.94 -22.93
C ARG A 173 4.95 4.00 -22.76
N GLY A 174 4.57 5.21 -22.37
CA GLY A 174 5.52 6.30 -22.14
C GLY A 174 6.48 6.01 -20.99
N LEU A 175 6.07 5.23 -20.01
CA LEU A 175 6.89 4.82 -18.87
C LEU A 175 7.74 3.56 -19.13
N GLY A 176 7.65 2.96 -20.31
CA GLY A 176 8.33 1.72 -20.65
C GLY A 176 7.73 0.51 -19.91
N VAL A 177 6.40 0.50 -19.71
CA VAL A 177 5.66 -0.60 -19.10
C VAL A 177 4.71 -1.21 -20.10
N GLY A 178 4.81 -2.53 -20.30
CA GLY A 178 3.83 -3.33 -21.02
C GLY A 178 2.88 -3.98 -20.01
N LEU A 179 1.57 -3.77 -20.20
CA LEU A 179 0.53 -4.37 -19.36
C LEU A 179 -0.19 -5.46 -20.14
N THR A 180 -0.25 -6.66 -19.58
CA THR A 180 -1.09 -7.76 -20.04
C THR A 180 -2.08 -8.08 -18.94
N LEU A 181 -3.34 -7.82 -19.22
CA LEU A 181 -4.42 -7.91 -18.24
C LEU A 181 -5.41 -8.98 -18.68
N ALA A 182 -5.65 -9.98 -17.83
CA ALA A 182 -6.62 -11.03 -18.08
C ALA A 182 -7.82 -10.90 -17.14
N HIS A 183 -9.00 -11.16 -17.67
CA HIS A 183 -10.26 -11.23 -16.91
C HIS A 183 -11.20 -12.28 -17.58
N GLN A 184 -12.12 -12.85 -16.80
CA GLN A 184 -13.01 -13.89 -17.30
C GLN A 184 -14.22 -13.31 -18.05
N TYR A 185 -14.86 -12.25 -17.50
CA TYR A 185 -16.07 -11.66 -18.07
C TYR A 185 -15.97 -10.13 -18.08
N ARG A 186 -16.36 -9.52 -19.22
CA ARG A 186 -16.37 -8.04 -19.37
C ARG A 186 -17.20 -7.34 -18.29
N ASP A 187 -18.28 -7.99 -17.82
CA ASP A 187 -19.17 -7.41 -16.81
C ASP A 187 -18.53 -7.27 -15.40
N GLN A 188 -17.41 -7.91 -15.17
CA GLN A 188 -16.62 -7.75 -13.93
C GLN A 188 -15.77 -6.47 -13.92
N LEU A 189 -15.59 -5.84 -15.07
CA LEU A 189 -14.83 -4.61 -15.18
C LEU A 189 -15.74 -3.39 -14.92
N PRO A 190 -15.21 -2.32 -14.29
CA PRO A 190 -15.89 -1.03 -14.16
C PRO A 190 -16.33 -0.48 -15.53
N ILE A 191 -17.43 0.25 -15.55
CA ILE A 191 -18.06 0.75 -16.80
C ILE A 191 -17.08 1.61 -17.62
N ASN A 192 -16.26 2.43 -16.96
CA ASN A 192 -15.25 3.27 -17.59
C ASN A 192 -14.14 2.48 -18.33
N ILE A 193 -13.95 1.21 -17.99
CA ILE A 193 -12.94 0.34 -18.60
C ILE A 193 -13.56 -0.52 -19.73
N ARG A 194 -14.87 -0.77 -19.68
CA ARG A 194 -15.58 -1.60 -20.70
C ARG A 194 -15.66 -0.93 -22.07
N SER A 195 -15.60 0.39 -22.11
CA SER A 195 -15.81 1.22 -23.31
C SER A 195 -14.52 1.60 -24.06
N GLY A 196 -13.38 1.23 -23.56
CA GLY A 196 -12.05 1.40 -24.21
C GLY A 196 -11.55 0.06 -24.72
#